data_f1239d520ba281c373facd51db4c39d6
#
_entry.id   f1239d520ba281c373facd51db4c39d6
#
_cell.length_a   1.000
_cell.length_b   1.000
_cell.length_c   1.000
_cell.angle_alpha   90.00
_cell.angle_beta   90.00
_cell.angle_gamma   90.00
#
_symmetry.space_group_name_H-M   'P 1'
#
loop_
_entity.id
_entity.type
_entity.pdbx_description
1 polymer ?
#
loop_
_entity_poly.entity_id
_entity_poly.type
_entity_poly.pdbx_seq_one_letter_code
_entity_poly.pdbx_strand_id
1 'polypeptide(L)'
;MITEREIFLTDPEEIARVVEFLKEFDLTFTGNIDYTMGLFDDGKLIGTGSLGGRVMRDIAISKDYQKKGLTHRIIRNLQGESNRRGITGNQIFTKPKNVPVFAHMGFKEVAVAEPYAGLLERGQDTLDDFLNRVRSILAVRSS
;
A
#
# COMPACT_ATOMS: atom_id res chain seq x y z
N MET A 1 -23.76 0.77 -5.78
CA MET A 1 -23.06 -0.38 -5.18
C MET A 1 -21.57 -0.28 -5.45
N ILE A 2 -20.79 -0.48 -4.42
CA ILE A 2 -19.32 -0.41 -4.54
C ILE A 2 -18.80 -1.79 -4.91
N THR A 3 -18.05 -1.86 -6.02
CA THR A 3 -17.40 -3.08 -6.50
C THR A 3 -15.89 -2.88 -6.51
N GLU A 4 -15.15 -3.98 -6.43
CA GLU A 4 -13.71 -3.95 -6.56
C GLU A 4 -13.25 -4.84 -7.71
N ARG A 5 -12.24 -4.40 -8.42
CA ARG A 5 -11.63 -5.19 -9.49
C ARG A 5 -10.21 -4.76 -9.77
N GLU A 6 -9.48 -5.61 -10.45
CA GLU A 6 -8.15 -5.27 -10.96
C GLU A 6 -8.25 -4.16 -12.02
N ILE A 7 -7.27 -3.27 -11.99
CA ILE A 7 -7.06 -2.30 -13.05
C ILE A 7 -5.89 -2.81 -13.89
N PHE A 8 -6.14 -3.02 -15.18
CA PHE A 8 -5.16 -3.64 -16.05
C PHE A 8 -4.09 -2.64 -16.49
N LEU A 9 -2.84 -2.92 -16.12
CA LEU A 9 -1.71 -2.05 -16.40
C LEU A 9 -1.34 -2.01 -17.89
N THR A 10 -1.95 -2.89 -18.69
CA THR A 10 -1.78 -2.91 -20.14
C THR A 10 -2.84 -2.09 -20.88
N ASP A 11 -3.82 -1.53 -20.15
CA ASP A 11 -4.89 -0.73 -20.74
C ASP A 11 -4.60 0.77 -20.51
N PRO A 12 -4.24 1.52 -21.57
CA PRO A 12 -3.90 2.94 -21.42
C PRO A 12 -5.05 3.80 -20.88
N GLU A 13 -6.30 3.44 -21.19
CA GLU A 13 -7.46 4.20 -20.70
C GLU A 13 -7.65 4.01 -19.20
N GLU A 14 -7.46 2.80 -18.70
CA GLU A 14 -7.54 2.53 -17.27
C GLU A 14 -6.41 3.23 -16.52
N ILE A 15 -5.20 3.18 -17.04
CA ILE A 15 -4.06 3.89 -16.44
C ILE A 15 -4.31 5.38 -16.40
N ALA A 16 -4.86 5.96 -17.47
CA ALA A 16 -5.16 7.39 -17.51
C ALA A 16 -6.16 7.77 -16.43
N ARG A 17 -7.17 6.94 -16.16
CA ARG A 17 -8.15 7.16 -15.10
C ARG A 17 -7.48 7.15 -13.71
N VAL A 18 -6.57 6.20 -13.47
CA VAL A 18 -5.85 6.11 -12.21
C VAL A 18 -4.95 7.32 -12.01
N VAL A 19 -4.19 7.71 -13.03
CA VAL A 19 -3.32 8.89 -12.99
C VAL A 19 -4.11 10.13 -12.63
N GLU A 20 -5.24 10.35 -13.30
CA GLU A 20 -6.09 11.51 -13.04
C GLU A 20 -6.68 11.48 -11.63
N PHE A 21 -7.13 10.28 -11.18
CA PHE A 21 -7.66 10.10 -9.83
C PHE A 21 -6.61 10.44 -8.77
N LEU A 22 -5.37 9.95 -8.93
CA LEU A 22 -4.31 10.15 -7.95
C LEU A 22 -3.83 11.60 -7.87
N LYS A 23 -4.00 12.39 -8.92
CA LYS A 23 -3.64 13.82 -8.88
C LYS A 23 -4.38 14.57 -7.78
N GLU A 24 -5.62 14.22 -7.48
CA GLU A 24 -6.40 14.84 -6.41
C GLU A 24 -5.75 14.65 -5.03
N PHE A 25 -4.92 13.63 -4.89
CA PHE A 25 -4.26 13.27 -3.63
C PHE A 25 -2.77 13.64 -3.63
N ASP A 26 -2.34 14.36 -4.64
CA ASP A 26 -0.93 14.73 -4.79
C ASP A 26 -0.03 13.48 -4.86
N LEU A 27 -0.53 12.45 -5.53
CA LEU A 27 0.17 11.19 -5.73
C LEU A 27 0.50 10.99 -7.21
N THR A 28 1.67 10.41 -7.46
CA THR A 28 2.14 10.10 -8.81
C THR A 28 2.13 8.59 -9.01
N PHE A 29 1.47 8.15 -10.08
CA PHE A 29 1.48 6.75 -10.48
C PHE A 29 2.81 6.45 -11.18
N THR A 30 3.69 5.74 -10.48
CA THR A 30 5.07 5.50 -10.94
C THR A 30 5.22 4.13 -11.59
N GLY A 31 6.38 3.92 -12.27
CA GLY A 31 6.59 2.77 -13.13
C GLY A 31 6.87 1.43 -12.49
N ASN A 32 7.10 1.35 -11.17
CA ASN A 32 7.44 0.09 -10.49
C ASN A 32 6.21 -0.53 -9.82
N ILE A 33 5.16 -0.71 -10.61
CA ILE A 33 3.89 -1.26 -10.14
C ILE A 33 3.60 -2.57 -10.86
N ASP A 34 3.29 -3.61 -10.08
CA ASP A 34 3.01 -4.94 -10.59
C ASP A 34 1.51 -5.25 -10.64
N TYR A 35 0.74 -4.56 -9.82
CA TYR A 35 -0.68 -4.82 -9.67
C TYR A 35 -1.37 -3.57 -9.13
N THR A 36 -2.53 -3.25 -9.69
CA THR A 36 -3.38 -2.16 -9.21
C THR A 36 -4.82 -2.65 -9.13
N MET A 37 -5.48 -2.27 -8.04
CA MET A 37 -6.90 -2.53 -7.88
C MET A 37 -7.66 -1.20 -7.80
N GLY A 38 -8.92 -1.22 -8.18
CA GLY A 38 -9.81 -0.09 -8.05
C GLY A 38 -11.10 -0.44 -7.34
N LEU A 39 -11.62 0.53 -6.60
CA LEU A 39 -12.98 0.51 -6.09
C LEU A 39 -13.83 1.42 -6.97
N PHE A 40 -15.00 0.92 -7.35
CA PHE A 40 -15.91 1.63 -8.25
C PHE A 40 -17.30 1.72 -7.63
N ASP A 41 -17.92 2.89 -7.74
CA ASP A 41 -19.33 3.06 -7.41
C ASP A 41 -20.07 3.39 -8.68
N ASP A 42 -20.90 2.44 -9.15
CA ASP A 42 -21.65 2.53 -10.41
C ASP A 42 -20.76 2.96 -11.58
N GLY A 43 -19.58 2.37 -11.68
CA GLY A 43 -18.62 2.62 -12.75
C GLY A 43 -17.68 3.79 -12.53
N LYS A 44 -17.86 4.56 -11.48
CA LYS A 44 -16.96 5.67 -11.13
C LYS A 44 -15.84 5.18 -10.22
N LEU A 45 -14.61 5.47 -10.57
CA LEU A 45 -13.45 5.14 -9.74
C LEU A 45 -13.45 6.01 -8.48
N ILE A 46 -13.51 5.35 -7.31
CA ILE A 46 -13.58 6.03 -6.01
C ILE A 46 -12.43 5.65 -5.07
N GLY A 47 -11.65 4.67 -5.42
CA GLY A 47 -10.51 4.27 -4.61
C GLY A 47 -9.53 3.44 -5.40
N THR A 48 -8.26 3.47 -4.99
CA THR A 48 -7.18 2.69 -5.62
C THR A 48 -6.21 2.19 -4.59
N GLY A 49 -5.46 1.17 -4.97
CA GLY A 49 -4.28 0.71 -4.26
C GLY A 49 -3.43 -0.12 -5.21
N SER A 50 -2.13 -0.10 -4.99
CA SER A 50 -1.18 -0.79 -5.88
C SER A 50 -0.14 -1.56 -5.10
N LEU A 51 0.45 -2.56 -5.75
CA LEU A 51 1.62 -3.29 -5.28
C LEU A 51 2.79 -3.04 -6.21
N GLY A 52 3.94 -2.72 -5.62
CA GLY A 52 5.23 -2.79 -6.28
C GLY A 52 6.08 -3.76 -5.47
N GLY A 53 6.22 -5.01 -5.95
CA GLY A 53 6.79 -6.08 -5.14
C GLY A 53 5.96 -6.28 -3.87
N ARG A 54 6.59 -6.14 -2.70
CA ARG A 54 5.90 -6.25 -1.40
C ARG A 54 5.37 -4.90 -0.88
N VAL A 55 5.59 -3.82 -1.61
CA VAL A 55 5.20 -2.47 -1.17
C VAL A 55 3.80 -2.14 -1.63
N MET A 56 2.92 -1.87 -0.68
CA MET A 56 1.60 -1.31 -0.94
C MET A 56 1.74 0.20 -1.06
N ARG A 57 1.19 0.78 -2.11
CA ARG A 57 1.36 2.20 -2.40
C ARG A 57 0.18 2.77 -3.17
N ASP A 58 0.17 4.09 -3.31
CA ASP A 58 -0.87 4.82 -4.05
C ASP A 58 -2.28 4.46 -3.56
N ILE A 59 -2.42 4.33 -2.23
CA ILE A 59 -3.70 4.03 -1.60
C ILE A 59 -4.44 5.35 -1.39
N ALA A 60 -5.58 5.49 -2.04
CA ALA A 60 -6.37 6.70 -1.97
C ALA A 60 -7.86 6.38 -2.11
N ILE A 61 -8.68 7.16 -1.42
CA ILE A 61 -10.14 7.06 -1.46
C ILE A 61 -10.72 8.45 -1.65
N SER A 62 -11.66 8.57 -2.59
CA SER A 62 -12.37 9.83 -2.85
C SER A 62 -12.96 10.39 -1.57
N LYS A 63 -12.94 11.73 -1.46
CA LYS A 63 -13.32 12.46 -0.25
C LYS A 63 -14.69 12.06 0.30
N ASP A 64 -15.67 11.90 -0.59
CA ASP A 64 -17.03 11.54 -0.21
C ASP A 64 -17.19 10.11 0.28
N TYR A 65 -16.16 9.28 0.10
CA TYR A 65 -16.18 7.86 0.46
C TYR A 65 -15.24 7.54 1.61
N GLN A 66 -14.57 8.53 2.19
CA GLN A 66 -13.67 8.34 3.31
C GLN A 66 -14.45 8.04 4.60
N LYS A 67 -13.77 7.41 5.58
CA LYS A 67 -14.32 7.04 6.90
C LYS A 67 -15.45 6.01 6.81
N LYS A 68 -15.45 5.17 5.78
CA LYS A 68 -16.45 4.12 5.56
C LYS A 68 -15.85 2.71 5.55
N GLY A 69 -14.61 2.56 6.03
CA GLY A 69 -13.93 1.27 6.09
C GLY A 69 -13.38 0.79 4.75
N LEU A 70 -13.37 1.64 3.71
CA LEU A 70 -12.94 1.22 2.38
C LEU A 70 -11.42 1.02 2.28
N THR A 71 -10.63 1.71 3.12
CA THR A 71 -9.18 1.48 3.18
C THR A 71 -8.88 0.03 3.57
N HIS A 72 -9.61 -0.54 4.52
CA HIS A 72 -9.50 -1.96 4.88
C HIS A 72 -9.76 -2.87 3.69
N ARG A 73 -10.74 -2.50 2.87
CA ARG A 73 -11.12 -3.27 1.69
C ARG A 73 -9.99 -3.28 0.65
N ILE A 74 -9.34 -2.14 0.46
CA ILE A 74 -8.17 -2.03 -0.42
C ILE A 74 -7.02 -2.88 0.12
N ILE A 75 -6.69 -2.72 1.40
CA ILE A 75 -5.59 -3.47 2.02
C ILE A 75 -5.83 -4.98 1.93
N ARG A 76 -7.05 -5.42 2.17
CA ARG A 76 -7.41 -6.85 2.07
C ARG A 76 -7.22 -7.38 0.66
N ASN A 77 -7.62 -6.60 -0.35
CA ASN A 77 -7.41 -6.97 -1.75
C ASN A 77 -5.93 -7.11 -2.08
N LEU A 78 -5.14 -6.11 -1.70
CA LEU A 78 -3.69 -6.13 -1.94
C LEU A 78 -3.01 -7.27 -1.18
N GLN A 79 -3.42 -7.53 0.05
CA GLN A 79 -2.89 -8.64 0.84
C GLN A 79 -3.20 -9.98 0.18
N GLY A 80 -4.41 -10.15 -0.32
CA GLY A 80 -4.79 -11.37 -1.04
C GLY A 80 -3.94 -11.58 -2.28
N GLU A 81 -3.66 -10.53 -3.04
CA GLU A 81 -2.81 -10.63 -4.23
C GLU A 81 -1.36 -10.92 -3.84
N SER A 82 -0.84 -10.28 -2.79
CA SER A 82 0.49 -10.58 -2.26
C SER A 82 0.62 -12.05 -1.88
N ASN A 83 -0.37 -12.58 -1.19
CA ASN A 83 -0.38 -14.00 -0.78
C ASN A 83 -0.35 -14.92 -1.99
N ARG A 84 -1.11 -14.61 -3.04
CA ARG A 84 -1.10 -15.39 -4.29
C ARG A 84 0.27 -15.36 -4.97
N ARG A 85 1.04 -14.30 -4.78
CA ARG A 85 2.41 -14.14 -5.32
C ARG A 85 3.47 -14.71 -4.40
N GLY A 86 3.10 -15.34 -3.27
CA GLY A 86 4.02 -15.91 -2.31
C GLY A 86 4.71 -14.88 -1.42
N ILE A 87 4.16 -13.68 -1.35
CA ILE A 87 4.71 -12.61 -0.50
C ILE A 87 4.03 -12.68 0.87
N THR A 88 4.84 -12.87 1.92
CA THR A 88 4.34 -13.09 3.28
C THR A 88 4.43 -11.87 4.20
N GLY A 89 5.06 -10.81 3.74
CA GLY A 89 5.15 -9.55 4.47
C GLY A 89 5.04 -8.38 3.52
N ASN A 90 4.40 -7.31 3.96
CA ASN A 90 4.17 -6.13 3.15
C ASN A 90 4.69 -4.88 3.83
N GLN A 91 5.09 -3.92 3.02
CA GLN A 91 5.39 -2.56 3.43
C GLN A 91 4.31 -1.63 2.85
N ILE A 92 4.01 -0.55 3.57
CA ILE A 92 3.15 0.52 3.06
C ILE A 92 3.98 1.79 3.00
N PHE A 93 3.93 2.45 1.85
CA PHE A 93 4.49 3.77 1.65
C PHE A 93 3.32 4.75 1.58
N THR A 94 3.29 5.74 2.47
CA THR A 94 2.15 6.66 2.59
C THR A 94 2.62 8.05 3.01
N LYS A 95 1.73 9.03 2.95
CA LYS A 95 2.01 10.35 3.50
C LYS A 95 1.99 10.29 5.04
N PRO A 96 2.81 11.10 5.72
CA PRO A 96 2.91 11.03 7.18
C PRO A 96 1.58 11.17 7.92
N LYS A 97 0.67 11.98 7.42
CA LYS A 97 -0.66 12.17 8.02
C LYS A 97 -1.49 10.90 8.08
N ASN A 98 -1.20 9.91 7.22
CA ASN A 98 -1.94 8.65 7.15
C ASN A 98 -1.29 7.52 7.93
N VAL A 99 -0.09 7.74 8.50
CA VAL A 99 0.60 6.73 9.30
C VAL A 99 -0.28 6.17 10.41
N PRO A 100 -1.01 7.00 11.21
CA PRO A 100 -1.87 6.45 12.26
C PRO A 100 -2.97 5.52 11.73
N VAL A 101 -3.50 5.76 10.54
CA VAL A 101 -4.53 4.91 9.93
C VAL A 101 -4.01 3.49 9.75
N PHE A 102 -2.82 3.35 9.18
CA PHE A 102 -2.21 2.04 8.92
C PHE A 102 -1.67 1.39 10.19
N ALA A 103 -1.22 2.18 11.16
CA ALA A 103 -0.82 1.67 12.46
C ALA A 103 -2.00 0.99 13.16
N HIS A 104 -3.21 1.54 13.06
CA HIS A 104 -4.42 0.91 13.59
C HIS A 104 -4.78 -0.41 12.90
N MET A 105 -4.27 -0.61 11.68
CA MET A 105 -4.49 -1.86 10.94
C MET A 105 -3.43 -2.92 11.23
N GLY A 106 -2.53 -2.67 12.19
CA GLY A 106 -1.50 -3.60 12.58
C GLY A 106 -0.17 -3.45 11.84
N PHE A 107 -0.01 -2.41 11.05
CA PHE A 107 1.28 -2.09 10.44
C PHE A 107 2.15 -1.35 11.45
N LYS A 108 3.43 -1.71 11.50
CA LYS A 108 4.39 -1.11 12.41
C LYS A 108 5.18 -0.02 11.68
N GLU A 109 5.24 1.16 12.27
CA GLU A 109 6.02 2.27 11.73
C GLU A 109 7.51 1.93 11.75
N VAL A 110 8.16 2.11 10.61
CA VAL A 110 9.59 1.90 10.43
C VAL A 110 10.33 3.24 10.44
N ALA A 111 9.84 4.19 9.65
CA ALA A 111 10.46 5.51 9.51
C ALA A 111 9.43 6.51 9.00
N VAL A 112 9.62 7.77 9.38
CA VAL A 112 8.83 8.89 8.83
C VAL A 112 9.79 10.01 8.45
N ALA A 113 9.65 10.51 7.23
CA ALA A 113 10.40 11.65 6.71
C ALA A 113 9.40 12.80 6.44
N GLU A 114 9.21 13.64 7.43
CA GLU A 114 8.32 14.79 7.31
C GLU A 114 8.85 15.79 6.29
N PRO A 115 8.03 16.39 5.46
CA PRO A 115 6.59 16.14 5.27
C PRO A 115 6.28 15.13 4.16
N TYR A 116 7.24 14.34 3.73
CA TYR A 116 7.21 13.61 2.47
C TYR A 116 6.54 12.24 2.54
N ALA A 117 6.98 11.38 3.46
CA ALA A 117 6.54 9.99 3.44
C ALA A 117 6.70 9.29 4.79
N GLY A 118 5.88 8.27 5.00
CA GLY A 118 6.03 7.30 6.08
C GLY A 118 6.13 5.90 5.50
N LEU A 119 6.88 5.04 6.16
CA LEU A 119 7.03 3.63 5.83
C LEU A 119 6.62 2.79 7.01
N LEU A 120 5.69 1.88 6.78
CA LEU A 120 5.24 0.90 7.77
C LEU A 120 5.36 -0.51 7.19
N GLU A 121 5.37 -1.51 8.06
CA GLU A 121 5.44 -2.90 7.61
C GLU A 121 4.60 -3.83 8.48
N ARG A 122 4.19 -4.96 7.91
CA ARG A 122 3.41 -5.99 8.59
C ARG A 122 3.69 -7.35 7.96
N GLY A 123 3.65 -8.42 8.78
CA GLY A 123 3.81 -9.78 8.31
C GLY A 123 5.21 -10.32 8.59
N GLN A 124 5.66 -11.25 7.75
CA GLN A 124 6.94 -11.92 7.89
C GLN A 124 8.03 -11.25 7.05
N ASP A 125 9.28 -11.55 7.37
CA ASP A 125 10.46 -11.02 6.66
C ASP A 125 10.47 -9.50 6.59
N THR A 126 10.10 -8.87 7.70
CA THR A 126 10.13 -7.42 7.83
C THR A 126 11.57 -6.91 7.98
N LEU A 127 11.73 -5.62 7.80
CA LEU A 127 13.02 -4.96 8.06
C LEU A 127 13.45 -5.14 9.51
N ASP A 128 12.50 -5.09 10.44
CA ASP A 128 12.77 -5.33 11.87
C ASP A 128 13.31 -6.75 12.10
N ASP A 129 12.72 -7.76 11.46
CA ASP A 129 13.22 -9.14 11.52
C ASP A 129 14.64 -9.24 10.99
N PHE A 130 14.93 -8.59 9.87
CA PHE A 130 16.28 -8.56 9.29
C PHE A 130 17.27 -7.92 10.26
N LEU A 131 16.94 -6.78 10.84
CA LEU A 131 17.80 -6.09 11.80
C LEU A 131 18.06 -6.94 13.04
N ASN A 132 17.05 -7.65 13.53
CA ASN A 132 17.20 -8.54 14.67
C ASN A 132 18.15 -9.70 14.36
N ARG A 133 18.08 -10.27 13.16
CA ARG A 133 19.03 -11.30 12.72
C ARG A 133 20.46 -10.76 12.69
N VAL A 134 20.65 -9.56 12.14
CA VAL A 134 21.97 -8.91 12.09
C VAL A 134 22.52 -8.67 13.50
N ARG A 135 21.70 -8.16 14.40
CA ARG A 135 22.10 -7.94 15.79
C ARG A 135 22.51 -9.23 16.50
N SER A 136 21.78 -10.32 16.25
CA SER A 136 22.12 -11.63 16.82
C SER A 136 23.45 -12.14 16.32
N ILE A 137 23.75 -11.99 15.04
CA ILE A 137 25.03 -12.38 14.45
C ILE A 137 26.17 -11.56 15.05
N LEU A 138 26.00 -10.25 15.18
CA LEU A 138 27.00 -9.37 15.77
C LEU A 138 27.25 -9.67 17.24
N ALA A 139 26.20 -9.98 18.00
CA ALA A 139 26.32 -10.35 19.41
C ALA A 139 27.15 -11.64 19.58
N VAL A 140 26.94 -12.65 18.73
CA VAL A 140 27.73 -13.89 18.75
C VAL A 140 29.20 -13.61 18.44
N ARG A 141 29.49 -12.73 17.49
CA ARG A 141 30.87 -12.38 17.11
C ARG A 141 31.59 -11.57 18.19
N SER A 142 30.83 -10.87 19.02
CA SER A 142 31.39 -10.01 20.07
C SER A 142 31.65 -10.75 21.37
N SER A 143 31.17 -11.96 21.51
CA SER A 143 31.33 -12.75 22.74
C SER A 143 32.58 -13.66 22.77
#